data_aefa11c5d4eab695a43485b84d0998c9
#
_entry.id   aefa11c5d4eab695a43485b84d0998c9
#
_cell.length_a   1.000
_cell.length_b   1.000
_cell.length_c   1.000
_cell.angle_alpha   90.00
_cell.angle_beta   90.00
_cell.angle_gamma   90.00
#
_symmetry.space_group_name_H-M   'P 1'
#
loop_
_entity.id
_entity.type
_entity.pdbx_description
1 polymer ?
#
loop_
_entity_poly.entity_id
_entity_poly.type
_entity_poly.pdbx_seq_one_letter_code
_entity_poly.pdbx_strand_id
1 'polypeptide(L)'
;MKGWKTALALGAAAAAAGAVAGEYFYRFALTQQIDKTAAFNAPHNRPTGAPRGTLAADREWLNAQPHEDWWLTSGDGLQLHALCVRAGGNAPWAVLCHGYTGQASGMAEYARRFYDAGFSLLLPDARGHGQSEGGYIGMGWPERRDIAAWVQRVTAENGAPDIVLMGVSMGAATVMMTAGEPLPPNVRAIVEDCGYTTAWEEFRYQLKKTYGLPPFPVLYTADALLRRRAGFSLREASAAAQ
;
A
#
# COMPACT_ATOMS: atom_id res chain seq x y z
N MET A 1 25.04 12.25 45.81
CA MET A 1 25.62 11.46 44.72
C MET A 1 24.81 10.20 44.23
N LYS A 2 23.74 9.76 44.92
CA LYS A 2 22.94 8.62 44.48
C LYS A 2 21.84 8.94 43.43
N GLY A 3 21.26 10.13 43.46
CA GLY A 3 20.08 10.49 42.63
C GLY A 3 20.33 10.55 41.12
N TRP A 4 21.50 11.00 40.66
CA TRP A 4 21.80 11.10 39.22
C TRP A 4 21.99 9.70 38.55
N LYS A 5 22.56 8.74 39.29
CA LYS A 5 22.69 7.36 38.80
C LYS A 5 21.33 6.71 38.61
N THR A 6 20.41 6.92 39.56
CA THR A 6 19.02 6.45 39.45
C THR A 6 18.29 7.13 38.28
N ALA A 7 18.44 8.43 38.10
CA ALA A 7 17.84 9.15 36.96
C ALA A 7 18.39 8.64 35.62
N LEU A 8 19.70 8.39 35.50
CA LEU A 8 20.31 7.80 34.31
C LEU A 8 19.81 6.39 34.04
N ALA A 9 19.68 5.55 35.08
CA ALA A 9 19.19 4.18 34.93
C ALA A 9 17.72 4.17 34.49
N LEU A 10 16.87 5.03 35.02
CA LEU A 10 15.47 5.21 34.59
C LEU A 10 15.38 5.71 33.17
N GLY A 11 16.22 6.67 32.79
CA GLY A 11 16.29 7.18 31.42
C GLY A 11 16.72 6.11 30.41
N ALA A 12 17.74 5.31 30.76
CA ALA A 12 18.20 4.20 29.93
C ALA A 12 17.14 3.09 29.80
N ALA A 13 16.44 2.75 30.88
CA ALA A 13 15.34 1.78 30.83
C ALA A 13 14.17 2.25 29.98
N ALA A 14 13.79 3.54 30.08
CA ALA A 14 12.74 4.11 29.23
C ALA A 14 13.15 4.14 27.76
N ALA A 15 14.40 4.48 27.44
CA ALA A 15 14.92 4.44 26.06
C ALA A 15 14.94 3.02 25.49
N ALA A 16 15.35 2.02 26.29
CA ALA A 16 15.33 0.61 25.90
C ALA A 16 13.90 0.11 25.64
N ALA A 17 12.94 0.45 26.51
CA ALA A 17 11.53 0.11 26.32
C ALA A 17 10.96 0.77 25.05
N GLY A 18 11.30 2.03 24.78
CA GLY A 18 10.92 2.74 23.57
C GLY A 18 11.51 2.10 22.32
N ALA A 19 12.76 1.64 22.36
CA ALA A 19 13.40 0.94 21.25
C ALA A 19 12.72 -0.41 20.96
N VAL A 20 12.41 -1.20 21.99
CA VAL A 20 11.70 -2.49 21.85
C VAL A 20 10.30 -2.26 21.29
N ALA A 21 9.56 -1.29 21.80
CA ALA A 21 8.23 -0.96 21.30
C ALA A 21 8.27 -0.47 19.83
N GLY A 22 9.25 0.34 19.48
CA GLY A 22 9.45 0.81 18.10
C GLY A 22 9.82 -0.32 17.14
N GLU A 23 10.69 -1.25 17.57
CA GLU A 23 11.01 -2.44 16.77
C GLU A 23 9.76 -3.32 16.56
N TYR A 24 9.01 -3.56 17.62
CA TYR A 24 7.75 -4.30 17.51
C TYR A 24 6.78 -3.62 16.55
N PHE A 25 6.58 -2.30 16.68
CA PHE A 25 5.70 -1.54 15.81
C PHE A 25 6.18 -1.55 14.36
N TYR A 26 7.50 -1.42 14.13
CA TYR A 26 8.09 -1.55 12.78
C TYR A 26 7.73 -2.91 12.17
N ARG A 27 7.98 -4.00 12.89
CA ARG A 27 7.67 -5.36 12.39
C ARG A 27 6.18 -5.56 12.19
N PHE A 28 5.36 -5.11 13.13
CA PHE A 28 3.91 -5.24 13.04
C PHE A 28 3.34 -4.41 11.90
N ALA A 29 3.71 -3.13 11.78
CA ALA A 29 3.08 -2.21 10.86
C ALA A 29 3.74 -2.16 9.46
N LEU A 30 5.05 -2.36 9.38
CA LEU A 30 5.81 -2.11 8.16
C LEU A 30 6.42 -3.38 7.53
N THR A 31 6.09 -4.57 8.04
CA THR A 31 6.48 -5.83 7.40
C THR A 31 5.31 -6.79 7.31
N GLN A 32 5.45 -7.86 6.52
CA GLN A 32 4.48 -8.96 6.44
C GLN A 32 4.76 -10.08 7.47
N GLN A 33 5.74 -9.92 8.34
CA GLN A 33 6.18 -10.97 9.26
C GLN A 33 5.19 -11.29 10.38
N ILE A 34 4.25 -10.39 10.67
CA ILE A 34 3.26 -10.57 11.74
C ILE A 34 1.87 -10.58 11.12
N ASP A 35 1.06 -11.59 11.45
CA ASP A 35 -0.35 -11.63 11.06
C ASP A 35 -1.12 -10.48 11.70
N LYS A 36 -1.74 -9.68 10.85
CA LYS A 36 -2.50 -8.47 11.22
C LYS A 36 -4.01 -8.69 11.24
N THR A 37 -4.46 -9.89 10.89
CA THR A 37 -5.88 -10.23 10.72
C THR A 37 -6.70 -9.88 11.97
N ALA A 38 -6.16 -10.19 13.17
CA ALA A 38 -6.83 -9.87 14.42
C ALA A 38 -7.01 -8.36 14.64
N ALA A 39 -6.00 -7.55 14.31
CA ALA A 39 -6.06 -6.10 14.47
C ALA A 39 -7.07 -5.45 13.50
N PHE A 40 -7.11 -5.93 12.24
CA PHE A 40 -8.04 -5.40 11.22
C PHE A 40 -9.48 -5.90 11.40
N ASN A 41 -9.68 -7.08 11.95
CA ASN A 41 -11.01 -7.62 12.24
C ASN A 41 -11.61 -7.13 13.56
N ALA A 42 -10.87 -6.30 14.31
CA ALA A 42 -11.41 -5.69 15.53
C ALA A 42 -12.69 -4.90 15.23
N PRO A 43 -13.70 -4.93 16.12
CA PRO A 43 -15.03 -4.34 15.84
C PRO A 43 -15.00 -2.87 15.43
N HIS A 44 -14.04 -2.10 15.94
CA HIS A 44 -13.87 -0.66 15.64
C HIS A 44 -13.22 -0.37 14.27
N ASN A 45 -12.65 -1.40 13.61
CA ASN A 45 -12.02 -1.26 12.29
C ASN A 45 -12.88 -1.81 11.15
N ARG A 46 -14.08 -2.32 11.45
CA ARG A 46 -14.96 -2.86 10.40
C ARG A 46 -15.59 -1.73 9.58
N PRO A 47 -15.48 -1.78 8.23
CA PRO A 47 -16.22 -0.84 7.39
C PRO A 47 -17.72 -0.96 7.67
N THR A 48 -18.36 0.15 7.98
CA THR A 48 -19.81 0.21 8.13
C THR A 48 -20.41 0.37 6.74
N GLY A 49 -21.09 -0.66 6.23
CA GLY A 49 -22.02 -0.48 5.13
C GLY A 49 -21.83 -1.30 3.84
N ALA A 50 -20.78 -2.10 3.67
CA ALA A 50 -20.69 -2.99 2.50
C ALA A 50 -21.54 -4.27 2.70
N PRO A 51 -22.48 -4.61 1.78
CA PRO A 51 -23.19 -5.87 1.83
C PRO A 51 -22.20 -7.04 1.69
N ARG A 52 -22.13 -7.91 2.68
CA ARG A 52 -21.19 -9.05 2.72
C ARG A 52 -21.29 -10.04 1.54
N GLY A 53 -22.39 -10.00 0.78
CA GLY A 53 -22.63 -10.91 -0.35
C GLY A 53 -21.95 -10.49 -1.65
N THR A 54 -21.72 -9.19 -1.86
CA THR A 54 -21.15 -8.69 -3.12
C THR A 54 -19.67 -8.99 -3.26
N LEU A 55 -18.88 -8.86 -2.18
CA LEU A 55 -17.43 -9.11 -2.21
C LEU A 55 -17.06 -10.55 -2.56
N ALA A 56 -17.84 -11.54 -2.10
CA ALA A 56 -17.61 -12.94 -2.45
C ALA A 56 -17.94 -13.19 -3.93
N ALA A 57 -19.08 -12.71 -4.40
CA ALA A 57 -19.51 -12.84 -5.79
C ALA A 57 -18.56 -12.14 -6.77
N ASP A 58 -18.00 -10.97 -6.39
CA ASP A 58 -17.06 -10.25 -7.22
C ASP A 58 -15.70 -10.95 -7.29
N ARG A 59 -15.26 -11.60 -6.20
CA ARG A 59 -14.06 -12.45 -6.20
C ARG A 59 -14.25 -13.69 -7.06
N GLU A 60 -15.40 -14.36 -6.97
CA GLU A 60 -15.75 -15.50 -7.83
C GLU A 60 -15.77 -15.06 -9.29
N TRP A 61 -16.35 -13.90 -9.58
CA TRP A 61 -16.34 -13.33 -10.92
C TRP A 61 -14.90 -13.09 -11.42
N LEU A 62 -14.05 -12.44 -10.63
CA LEU A 62 -12.67 -12.16 -11.03
C LEU A 62 -11.88 -13.45 -11.29
N ASN A 63 -12.03 -14.45 -10.42
CA ASN A 63 -11.38 -15.75 -10.57
C ASN A 63 -11.87 -16.53 -11.82
N ALA A 64 -13.10 -16.28 -12.27
CA ALA A 64 -13.67 -16.89 -13.46
C ALA A 64 -13.24 -16.18 -14.77
N GLN A 65 -12.66 -14.98 -14.70
CA GLN A 65 -12.19 -14.30 -15.90
C GLN A 65 -10.91 -14.94 -16.41
N PRO A 66 -10.75 -15.09 -17.75
CA PRO A 66 -9.44 -15.35 -18.32
C PRO A 66 -8.46 -14.28 -17.90
N HIS A 67 -7.36 -14.66 -17.28
CA HIS A 67 -6.34 -13.72 -16.82
C HIS A 67 -4.93 -14.22 -17.11
N GLU A 68 -4.00 -13.29 -17.14
CA GLU A 68 -2.56 -13.54 -17.28
C GLU A 68 -1.86 -13.07 -16.00
N ASP A 69 -0.87 -13.84 -15.53
CA ASP A 69 0.05 -13.38 -14.49
C ASP A 69 1.18 -12.59 -15.15
N TRP A 70 1.23 -11.31 -14.87
CA TRP A 70 2.29 -10.44 -15.35
C TRP A 70 3.36 -10.26 -14.29
N TRP A 71 4.62 -10.22 -14.73
CA TRP A 71 5.78 -10.05 -13.86
C TRP A 71 6.64 -8.89 -14.32
N LEU A 72 7.04 -8.02 -13.40
CA LEU A 72 7.88 -6.86 -13.65
C LEU A 72 9.05 -6.87 -12.66
N THR A 73 10.26 -6.61 -13.15
CA THR A 73 11.40 -6.35 -12.25
C THR A 73 11.38 -4.87 -11.87
N SER A 74 11.26 -4.57 -10.57
CA SER A 74 11.32 -3.20 -10.05
C SER A 74 12.69 -2.57 -10.24
N GLY A 75 12.79 -1.25 -10.11
CA GLY A 75 14.06 -0.52 -10.23
C GLY A 75 15.12 -0.92 -9.19
N ASP A 76 14.73 -1.55 -8.10
CA ASP A 76 15.58 -2.10 -7.03
C ASP A 76 15.68 -3.63 -7.05
N GLY A 77 15.20 -4.28 -8.12
CA GLY A 77 15.44 -5.70 -8.43
C GLY A 77 14.41 -6.70 -7.91
N LEU A 78 13.29 -6.25 -7.32
CA LEU A 78 12.22 -7.14 -6.86
C LEU A 78 11.40 -7.66 -8.04
N GLN A 79 10.98 -8.92 -7.98
CA GLN A 79 9.97 -9.45 -8.89
C GLN A 79 8.58 -9.06 -8.40
N LEU A 80 7.90 -8.25 -9.18
CA LEU A 80 6.55 -7.77 -8.89
C LEU A 80 5.54 -8.49 -9.76
N HIS A 81 4.42 -8.85 -9.18
CA HIS A 81 3.33 -9.56 -9.82
C HIS A 81 2.13 -8.64 -10.05
N ALA A 82 1.36 -8.91 -11.11
CA ALA A 82 0.05 -8.33 -11.34
C ALA A 82 -0.87 -9.31 -12.07
N LEU A 83 -2.16 -9.31 -11.73
CA LEU A 83 -3.18 -9.97 -12.54
C LEU A 83 -3.58 -9.04 -13.69
N CYS A 84 -3.59 -9.57 -14.91
CA CYS A 84 -4.02 -8.87 -16.12
C CYS A 84 -5.29 -9.52 -16.67
N VAL A 85 -6.38 -8.75 -16.82
CA VAL A 85 -7.64 -9.19 -17.41
C VAL A 85 -7.96 -8.31 -18.62
N ARG A 86 -8.07 -8.90 -19.81
CA ARG A 86 -8.28 -8.15 -21.05
C ARG A 86 -9.76 -8.09 -21.41
N ALA A 87 -10.27 -6.88 -21.70
CA ALA A 87 -11.62 -6.69 -22.26
C ALA A 87 -11.68 -6.88 -23.79
N GLY A 88 -10.50 -6.95 -24.45
CA GLY A 88 -10.40 -7.11 -25.90
C GLY A 88 -10.40 -5.80 -26.69
N GLY A 89 -10.04 -5.86 -27.96
CA GLY A 89 -9.96 -4.71 -28.84
C GLY A 89 -8.99 -3.61 -28.34
N ASN A 90 -9.34 -2.34 -28.60
CA ASN A 90 -8.60 -1.16 -28.15
C ASN A 90 -9.18 -0.61 -26.82
N ALA A 91 -9.55 -1.48 -25.91
CA ALA A 91 -10.12 -1.09 -24.62
C ALA A 91 -9.17 -0.16 -23.83
N PRO A 92 -9.68 0.84 -23.11
CA PRO A 92 -8.90 1.59 -22.14
C PRO A 92 -8.50 0.66 -20.99
N TRP A 93 -7.50 1.05 -20.20
CA TRP A 93 -6.99 0.27 -19.08
C TRP A 93 -7.25 0.92 -17.73
N ALA A 94 -7.56 0.10 -16.74
CA ALA A 94 -7.58 0.50 -15.34
C ALA A 94 -6.47 -0.24 -14.58
N VAL A 95 -5.58 0.53 -13.93
CA VAL A 95 -4.59 -0.01 -12.98
C VAL A 95 -5.14 0.17 -11.59
N LEU A 96 -5.44 -0.95 -10.89
CA LEU A 96 -6.20 -0.98 -9.65
C LEU A 96 -5.30 -1.38 -8.46
N CYS A 97 -4.96 -0.42 -7.60
CA CYS A 97 -4.02 -0.58 -6.50
C CYS A 97 -4.73 -0.87 -5.18
N HIS A 98 -4.42 -2.01 -4.56
CA HIS A 98 -5.04 -2.47 -3.33
C HIS A 98 -4.57 -1.70 -2.09
N GLY A 99 -5.35 -1.77 -1.02
CA GLY A 99 -5.03 -1.19 0.28
C GLY A 99 -4.02 -2.01 1.08
N TYR A 100 -3.64 -1.46 2.24
CA TYR A 100 -2.73 -2.07 3.20
C TYR A 100 -3.17 -3.50 3.57
N THR A 101 -2.23 -4.46 3.58
CA THR A 101 -2.46 -5.90 3.78
C THR A 101 -3.38 -6.58 2.76
N GLY A 102 -3.75 -5.88 1.70
CA GLY A 102 -4.52 -6.45 0.59
C GLY A 102 -3.64 -7.22 -0.40
N GLN A 103 -4.24 -7.54 -1.53
CA GLN A 103 -3.59 -8.13 -2.71
C GLN A 103 -4.47 -7.87 -3.93
N ALA A 104 -4.00 -8.20 -5.12
CA ALA A 104 -4.71 -8.02 -6.39
C ALA A 104 -6.19 -8.47 -6.33
N SER A 105 -6.46 -9.68 -5.83
CA SER A 105 -7.83 -10.21 -5.71
C SER A 105 -8.72 -9.45 -4.73
N GLY A 106 -8.15 -8.62 -3.85
CA GLY A 106 -8.91 -7.72 -2.97
C GLY A 106 -9.59 -6.57 -3.68
N MET A 107 -9.19 -6.27 -4.94
CA MET A 107 -9.77 -5.24 -5.78
C MET A 107 -10.95 -5.72 -6.64
N ALA A 108 -11.46 -6.93 -6.42
CA ALA A 108 -12.45 -7.58 -7.28
C ALA A 108 -13.73 -6.75 -7.51
N GLU A 109 -14.23 -6.03 -6.50
CA GLU A 109 -15.41 -5.17 -6.63
C GLU A 109 -15.17 -4.03 -7.63
N TYR A 110 -14.02 -3.35 -7.53
CA TYR A 110 -13.64 -2.29 -8.46
C TYR A 110 -13.29 -2.87 -9.83
N ALA A 111 -12.59 -4.00 -9.87
CA ALA A 111 -12.24 -4.72 -11.09
C ALA A 111 -13.48 -5.01 -11.94
N ARG A 112 -14.54 -5.56 -11.31
CA ARG A 112 -15.78 -5.85 -12.00
C ARG A 112 -16.44 -4.60 -12.59
N ARG A 113 -16.51 -3.52 -11.82
CA ARG A 113 -17.11 -2.24 -12.27
C ARG A 113 -16.36 -1.64 -13.46
N PHE A 114 -15.02 -1.64 -13.42
CA PHE A 114 -14.22 -1.16 -14.55
C PHE A 114 -14.33 -2.08 -15.77
N TYR A 115 -14.36 -3.40 -15.55
CA TYR A 115 -14.53 -4.36 -16.64
C TYR A 115 -15.89 -4.23 -17.32
N ASP A 116 -16.97 -4.11 -16.54
CA ASP A 116 -18.33 -3.90 -17.05
C ASP A 116 -18.45 -2.55 -17.79
N ALA A 117 -17.61 -1.56 -17.47
CA ALA A 117 -17.45 -0.30 -18.20
C ALA A 117 -16.55 -0.40 -19.44
N GLY A 118 -16.04 -1.58 -19.78
CA GLY A 118 -15.25 -1.85 -20.98
C GLY A 118 -13.75 -1.67 -20.85
N PHE A 119 -13.21 -1.59 -19.64
CA PHE A 119 -11.76 -1.48 -19.38
C PHE A 119 -11.09 -2.85 -19.34
N SER A 120 -9.89 -2.94 -19.91
CA SER A 120 -8.91 -3.95 -19.53
C SER A 120 -8.32 -3.61 -18.17
N LEU A 121 -7.93 -4.60 -17.39
CA LEU A 121 -7.53 -4.42 -15.99
C LEU A 121 -6.10 -4.87 -15.78
N LEU A 122 -5.36 -4.11 -14.99
CA LEU A 122 -4.13 -4.53 -14.34
C LEU A 122 -4.31 -4.35 -12.83
N LEU A 123 -4.15 -5.43 -12.07
CA LEU A 123 -4.26 -5.46 -10.61
C LEU A 123 -2.90 -5.84 -10.03
N PRO A 124 -1.99 -4.88 -9.78
CA PRO A 124 -0.70 -5.18 -9.19
C PRO A 124 -0.82 -5.65 -7.74
N ASP A 125 -0.05 -6.65 -7.37
CA ASP A 125 0.33 -6.88 -5.99
C ASP A 125 1.43 -5.87 -5.62
N ALA A 126 1.20 -5.02 -4.64
CA ALA A 126 2.22 -4.11 -4.15
C ALA A 126 3.41 -4.91 -3.58
N ARG A 127 4.61 -4.30 -3.60
CA ARG A 127 5.79 -4.96 -2.99
C ARG A 127 5.51 -5.45 -1.58
N GLY A 128 5.98 -6.66 -1.25
CA GLY A 128 5.70 -7.33 0.02
C GLY A 128 4.26 -7.81 0.20
N HIS A 129 3.44 -7.84 -0.85
CA HIS A 129 2.05 -8.34 -0.82
C HIS A 129 1.82 -9.36 -1.92
N GLY A 130 0.79 -10.20 -1.74
CA GLY A 130 0.37 -11.19 -2.72
C GLY A 130 1.52 -12.07 -3.18
N GLN A 131 1.80 -12.08 -4.48
CA GLN A 131 2.90 -12.82 -5.10
C GLN A 131 4.13 -11.94 -5.36
N SER A 132 4.07 -10.62 -5.10
CA SER A 132 5.21 -9.71 -5.25
C SER A 132 6.24 -9.91 -4.15
N GLU A 133 7.52 -9.86 -4.52
CA GLU A 133 8.62 -9.84 -3.56
C GLU A 133 8.64 -8.55 -2.74
N GLY A 134 9.36 -8.57 -1.63
CA GLY A 134 9.60 -7.43 -0.76
C GLY A 134 9.61 -7.78 0.71
N GLY A 135 10.49 -7.15 1.48
CA GLY A 135 10.65 -7.40 2.92
C GLY A 135 9.91 -6.40 3.82
N TYR A 136 9.33 -5.35 3.24
CA TYR A 136 8.61 -4.31 3.98
C TYR A 136 7.48 -3.72 3.14
N ILE A 137 6.57 -3.02 3.83
CA ILE A 137 5.44 -2.29 3.22
C ILE A 137 5.87 -0.83 3.10
N GLY A 138 5.92 -0.31 1.87
CA GLY A 138 6.47 1.00 1.57
C GLY A 138 5.51 2.17 1.77
N MET A 139 4.26 1.90 2.09
CA MET A 139 3.21 2.90 2.32
C MET A 139 3.02 3.87 1.14
N GLY A 140 3.19 3.36 -0.08
CA GLY A 140 3.06 4.12 -1.32
C GLY A 140 4.35 4.75 -1.83
N TRP A 141 5.39 4.90 -1.00
CA TRP A 141 6.57 5.65 -1.40
C TRP A 141 7.43 4.95 -2.45
N PRO A 142 7.98 3.74 -2.23
CA PRO A 142 8.61 2.98 -3.31
C PRO A 142 7.59 2.48 -4.34
N GLU A 143 6.39 2.11 -3.91
CA GLU A 143 5.32 1.59 -4.77
C GLU A 143 4.93 2.56 -5.89
N ARG A 144 5.03 3.88 -5.68
CA ARG A 144 4.71 4.87 -6.73
C ARG A 144 5.52 4.67 -8.01
N ARG A 145 6.80 4.26 -7.87
CA ARG A 145 7.67 3.96 -9.01
C ARG A 145 7.35 2.62 -9.65
N ASP A 146 6.91 1.65 -8.85
CA ASP A 146 6.46 0.36 -9.37
C ASP A 146 5.21 0.55 -10.22
N ILE A 147 4.24 1.37 -9.76
CA ILE A 147 3.03 1.68 -10.53
C ILE A 147 3.37 2.47 -11.79
N ALA A 148 4.29 3.43 -11.73
CA ALA A 148 4.77 4.13 -12.94
C ALA A 148 5.39 3.14 -13.95
N ALA A 149 6.16 2.14 -13.50
CA ALA A 149 6.72 1.12 -14.35
C ALA A 149 5.64 0.19 -14.97
N TRP A 150 4.63 -0.20 -14.20
CA TRP A 150 3.48 -0.93 -14.71
C TRP A 150 2.72 -0.13 -15.78
N VAL A 151 2.50 1.17 -15.56
CA VAL A 151 1.88 2.08 -16.54
C VAL A 151 2.70 2.14 -17.83
N GLN A 152 4.02 2.25 -17.74
CA GLN A 152 4.90 2.24 -18.91
C GLN A 152 4.79 0.92 -19.67
N ARG A 153 4.74 -0.20 -18.99
CA ARG A 153 4.56 -1.52 -19.62
C ARG A 153 3.22 -1.63 -20.34
N VAL A 154 2.11 -1.26 -19.67
CA VAL A 154 0.79 -1.24 -20.31
C VAL A 154 0.81 -0.37 -21.58
N THR A 155 1.41 0.82 -21.50
CA THR A 155 1.52 1.74 -22.62
C THR A 155 2.31 1.14 -23.79
N ALA A 156 3.45 0.53 -23.51
CA ALA A 156 4.34 -0.02 -24.54
C ALA A 156 3.75 -1.27 -25.24
N GLU A 157 3.14 -2.16 -24.47
CA GLU A 157 2.68 -3.46 -24.99
C GLU A 157 1.27 -3.42 -25.61
N ASN A 158 0.51 -2.35 -25.39
CA ASN A 158 -0.90 -2.27 -25.83
C ASN A 158 -1.22 -1.06 -26.73
N GLY A 159 -0.21 -0.46 -27.38
CA GLY A 159 -0.43 0.64 -28.34
C GLY A 159 -0.84 1.96 -27.69
N ALA A 160 -0.35 2.25 -26.50
CA ALA A 160 -0.63 3.47 -25.72
C ALA A 160 -2.14 3.73 -25.49
N PRO A 161 -2.89 2.78 -24.92
CA PRO A 161 -4.30 2.97 -24.62
C PRO A 161 -4.48 4.05 -23.53
N ASP A 162 -5.67 4.63 -23.45
CA ASP A 162 -6.02 5.48 -22.32
C ASP A 162 -5.98 4.68 -21.01
N ILE A 163 -5.36 5.24 -19.97
CA ILE A 163 -5.16 4.57 -18.67
C ILE A 163 -5.80 5.41 -17.56
N VAL A 164 -6.52 4.75 -16.68
CA VAL A 164 -6.97 5.28 -15.39
C VAL A 164 -6.23 4.55 -14.28
N LEU A 165 -5.65 5.29 -13.33
CA LEU A 165 -5.11 4.74 -12.09
C LEU A 165 -6.18 4.86 -11.00
N MET A 166 -6.43 3.81 -10.26
CA MET A 166 -7.36 3.83 -9.13
C MET A 166 -6.75 3.08 -7.96
N GLY A 167 -6.89 3.62 -6.76
CA GLY A 167 -6.41 2.98 -5.54
C GLY A 167 -7.34 3.18 -4.35
N VAL A 168 -7.24 2.25 -3.39
CA VAL A 168 -7.99 2.28 -2.13
C VAL A 168 -7.01 2.38 -0.97
N SER A 169 -7.23 3.29 -0.01
CA SER A 169 -6.43 3.44 1.21
C SER A 169 -4.93 3.60 0.90
N MET A 170 -4.06 2.64 1.24
CA MET A 170 -2.65 2.66 0.85
C MET A 170 -2.48 2.73 -0.69
N GLY A 171 -3.29 2.00 -1.44
CA GLY A 171 -3.29 2.09 -2.91
C GLY A 171 -3.69 3.47 -3.42
N ALA A 172 -4.63 4.14 -2.75
CA ALA A 172 -5.00 5.53 -3.05
C ALA A 172 -3.84 6.49 -2.80
N ALA A 173 -3.18 6.38 -1.65
CA ALA A 173 -1.96 7.15 -1.40
C ALA A 173 -0.86 6.85 -2.43
N THR A 174 -0.73 5.57 -2.85
CA THR A 174 0.23 5.17 -3.89
C THR A 174 -0.06 5.88 -5.21
N VAL A 175 -1.30 5.84 -5.72
CA VAL A 175 -1.61 6.48 -7.01
C VAL A 175 -1.51 8.00 -6.95
N MET A 176 -1.82 8.63 -5.80
CA MET A 176 -1.55 10.06 -5.59
C MET A 176 -0.06 10.37 -5.66
N MET A 177 0.79 9.58 -5.00
CA MET A 177 2.24 9.74 -5.08
C MET A 177 2.78 9.43 -6.48
N THR A 178 2.17 8.50 -7.21
CA THR A 178 2.53 8.18 -8.60
C THR A 178 2.27 9.35 -9.55
N ALA A 179 1.31 10.23 -9.24
CA ALA A 179 1.04 11.44 -10.03
C ALA A 179 2.25 12.38 -10.13
N GLY A 180 3.16 12.34 -9.16
CA GLY A 180 4.40 13.11 -9.18
C GLY A 180 5.56 12.44 -9.94
N GLU A 181 5.39 11.20 -10.40
CA GLU A 181 6.37 10.51 -11.24
C GLU A 181 6.16 10.86 -12.73
N PRO A 182 7.18 10.72 -13.58
CA PRO A 182 7.03 10.89 -15.02
C PRO A 182 6.06 9.84 -15.60
N LEU A 183 4.82 10.23 -15.84
CA LEU A 183 3.79 9.39 -16.45
C LEU A 183 3.62 9.72 -17.94
N PRO A 184 3.31 8.70 -18.77
CA PRO A 184 3.02 8.94 -20.18
C PRO A 184 1.68 9.69 -20.35
N PRO A 185 1.50 10.44 -21.45
CA PRO A 185 0.35 11.34 -21.64
C PRO A 185 -1.00 10.62 -21.81
N ASN A 186 -0.99 9.32 -22.00
CA ASN A 186 -2.19 8.48 -22.07
C ASN A 186 -2.75 8.09 -20.68
N VAL A 187 -2.13 8.49 -19.58
CA VAL A 187 -2.77 8.47 -18.25
C VAL A 187 -3.76 9.62 -18.18
N ARG A 188 -5.06 9.31 -18.13
CA ARG A 188 -6.14 10.30 -18.25
C ARG A 188 -6.75 10.72 -16.91
N ALA A 189 -6.73 9.83 -15.93
CA ALA A 189 -7.29 10.14 -14.63
C ALA A 189 -6.60 9.32 -13.53
N ILE A 190 -6.60 9.90 -12.33
CA ILE A 190 -6.20 9.25 -11.09
C ILE A 190 -7.37 9.37 -10.13
N VAL A 191 -7.85 8.23 -9.63
CA VAL A 191 -8.98 8.12 -8.71
C VAL A 191 -8.46 7.58 -7.38
N GLU A 192 -8.69 8.31 -6.32
CA GLU A 192 -8.32 7.90 -4.98
C GLU A 192 -9.56 7.63 -4.14
N ASP A 193 -9.54 6.56 -3.38
CA ASP A 193 -10.59 6.22 -2.41
C ASP A 193 -9.96 6.06 -1.02
N CYS A 194 -10.26 7.01 -0.12
CA CYS A 194 -9.81 7.08 1.27
C CYS A 194 -8.28 7.03 1.47
N GLY A 195 -7.51 7.68 0.59
CA GLY A 195 -6.07 7.83 0.72
C GLY A 195 -5.68 8.75 1.89
N TYR A 196 -4.39 8.72 2.25
CA TYR A 196 -3.80 9.58 3.27
C TYR A 196 -2.78 10.54 2.66
N THR A 197 -2.60 11.70 3.27
CA THR A 197 -1.62 12.70 2.82
C THR A 197 -0.18 12.28 3.12
N THR A 198 0.07 11.68 4.29
CA THR A 198 1.38 11.13 4.66
C THR A 198 1.23 9.86 5.48
N ALA A 199 2.15 8.90 5.30
CA ALA A 199 2.18 7.70 6.11
C ALA A 199 2.40 8.01 7.60
N TRP A 200 3.13 9.09 7.91
CA TRP A 200 3.33 9.55 9.29
C TRP A 200 2.02 9.91 9.98
N GLU A 201 1.15 10.70 9.34
CA GLU A 201 -0.12 11.13 9.93
C GLU A 201 -1.08 9.94 10.07
N GLU A 202 -1.09 9.04 9.10
CA GLU A 202 -1.89 7.81 9.16
C GLU A 202 -1.47 6.95 10.36
N PHE A 203 -0.19 6.65 10.52
CA PHE A 203 0.28 5.86 11.67
C PHE A 203 0.13 6.59 13.00
N ARG A 204 0.29 7.90 13.04
CA ARG A 204 0.03 8.71 14.24
C ARG A 204 -1.44 8.60 14.66
N TYR A 205 -2.35 8.70 13.71
CA TYR A 205 -3.79 8.53 13.95
C TYR A 205 -4.12 7.13 14.45
N GLN A 206 -3.64 6.09 13.77
CA GLN A 206 -3.90 4.70 14.12
C GLN A 206 -3.32 4.32 15.49
N LEU A 207 -2.10 4.80 15.80
CA LEU A 207 -1.46 4.56 17.10
C LEU A 207 -2.28 5.16 18.24
N LYS A 208 -2.78 6.38 18.08
CA LYS A 208 -3.65 7.04 19.05
C LYS A 208 -5.01 6.35 19.15
N LYS A 209 -5.65 6.03 18.02
CA LYS A 209 -6.99 5.45 17.98
C LYS A 209 -7.03 4.03 18.54
N THR A 210 -6.03 3.21 18.19
CA THR A 210 -6.03 1.77 18.52
C THR A 210 -5.45 1.49 19.90
N TYR A 211 -4.38 2.23 20.27
CA TYR A 211 -3.61 1.94 21.49
C TYR A 211 -3.64 3.08 22.51
N GLY A 212 -4.20 4.23 22.20
CA GLY A 212 -4.19 5.42 23.06
C GLY A 212 -2.79 6.03 23.26
N LEU A 213 -1.80 5.64 22.45
CA LEU A 213 -0.40 6.01 22.63
C LEU A 213 -0.05 7.30 21.87
N PRO A 214 0.85 8.14 22.42
CA PRO A 214 1.46 9.24 21.68
C PRO A 214 2.47 8.71 20.66
N PRO A 215 2.82 9.50 19.61
CA PRO A 215 3.78 9.08 18.61
C PRO A 215 5.19 8.84 19.16
N PHE A 216 5.61 9.63 20.17
CA PHE A 216 6.90 9.43 20.84
C PHE A 216 6.76 8.47 22.04
N PRO A 217 7.69 7.52 22.20
CA PRO A 217 8.87 7.25 21.37
C PRO A 217 8.63 6.26 20.21
N VAL A 218 7.48 5.56 20.20
CA VAL A 218 7.21 4.36 19.36
C VAL A 218 7.35 4.67 17.86
N LEU A 219 6.59 5.66 17.38
CA LEU A 219 6.57 5.99 15.95
C LEU A 219 7.90 6.60 15.49
N TYR A 220 8.58 7.38 16.35
CA TYR A 220 9.90 7.94 16.03
C TYR A 220 10.95 6.84 15.88
N THR A 221 10.92 5.82 16.74
CA THR A 221 11.84 4.69 16.66
C THR A 221 11.55 3.85 15.41
N ALA A 222 10.27 3.58 15.13
CA ALA A 222 9.87 2.84 13.92
C ALA A 222 10.27 3.58 12.64
N ASP A 223 10.10 4.90 12.59
CA ASP A 223 10.53 5.74 11.45
C ASP A 223 12.06 5.72 11.26
N ALA A 224 12.81 5.80 12.35
CA ALA A 224 14.28 5.69 12.30
C ALA A 224 14.74 4.31 11.77
N LEU A 225 14.04 3.24 12.18
CA LEU A 225 14.30 1.89 11.68
C LEU A 225 13.95 1.75 10.19
N LEU A 226 12.81 2.30 9.76
CA LEU A 226 12.41 2.32 8.35
C LEU A 226 13.45 3.06 7.51
N ARG A 227 13.88 4.24 7.95
CA ARG A 227 14.93 5.02 7.26
C ARG A 227 16.22 4.23 7.13
N ARG A 228 16.64 3.54 8.19
CA ARG A 228 17.87 2.73 8.17
C ARG A 228 17.75 1.48 7.29
N ARG A 229 16.59 0.81 7.25
CA ARG A 229 16.40 -0.49 6.61
C ARG A 229 15.88 -0.38 5.17
N ALA A 230 15.05 0.62 4.90
CA ALA A 230 14.37 0.80 3.62
C ALA A 230 14.77 2.09 2.88
N GLY A 231 15.56 2.97 3.51
CA GLY A 231 16.13 4.16 2.87
C GLY A 231 15.18 5.36 2.77
N PHE A 232 14.00 5.32 3.38
CA PHE A 232 13.05 6.44 3.40
C PHE A 232 12.34 6.54 4.75
N SER A 233 11.64 7.65 5.01
CA SER A 233 10.88 7.88 6.23
C SER A 233 9.37 7.91 5.97
N LEU A 234 8.58 7.73 7.04
CA LEU A 234 7.12 7.86 6.97
C LEU A 234 6.65 9.26 6.57
N ARG A 235 7.49 10.29 6.80
CA ARG A 235 7.20 11.67 6.39
C ARG A 235 7.48 11.91 4.92
N GLU A 236 8.45 11.22 4.34
CA GLU A 236 8.74 11.26 2.90
C GLU A 236 7.65 10.55 2.10
N ALA A 237 7.03 9.49 2.67
CA ALA A 237 5.87 8.82 2.08
C ALA A 237 4.64 9.77 2.16
N SER A 238 4.62 10.75 1.24
CA SER A 238 3.68 11.87 1.23
C SER A 238 3.13 12.14 -0.16
N ALA A 239 1.81 12.13 -0.28
CA ALA A 239 1.11 12.55 -1.49
C ALA A 239 1.10 14.09 -1.64
N ALA A 240 1.24 14.83 -0.54
CA ALA A 240 1.27 16.30 -0.56
C ALA A 240 2.64 16.89 -0.97
N ALA A 241 3.66 16.05 -1.09
CA ALA A 241 5.02 16.47 -1.47
C ALA A 241 5.34 16.23 -2.96
N GLN A 242 4.33 15.84 -3.76
CA GLN A 242 4.46 15.54 -5.19
C GLN A 242 4.10 16.76 -6.05
#